data_aa4f666c8ac14a66555da7c899666dd6
#
_entry.id   aa4f666c8ac14a66555da7c899666dd6
#
_cell.length_a   1.000
_cell.length_b   1.000
_cell.length_c   1.000
_cell.angle_alpha   90.00
_cell.angle_beta   90.00
_cell.angle_gamma   90.00
#
_symmetry.space_group_name_H-M   'P 1'
#
loop_
_entity.id
_entity.type
_entity.pdbx_description
1 polymer ?
#
loop_
_entity_poly.entity_id
_entity_poly.type
_entity_poly.pdbx_seq_one_letter_code
_entity_poly.pdbx_strand_id
1 'polypeptide(L)'
;MISPIIKISISDFVLRILQNDAEKFGILKKEKEPNLNRLLNKLIPNLLYFRKARRYEIHRILNEDFARNDTEAIYECVNTVIDQVYFLDAELQELDEEIWFRPSTKQNAIFNEIEESETKITGQTKTEYIRGLLNEYSRFPQYKRETIAFDNELYDFAQACETSRIFHATVNGKSIRMFAFHYVYGFTYDQTNYLIGYDMTNKVIGAIPLCMIRDSYLVERKYKPSEELIELLQEYYENEEYDKVIPYEEEMQ
;
A
#
# COMPACT_ATOMS: atom_id res chain seq x y z
N MET A 1 24.68 -13.43 -3.90
CA MET A 1 24.06 -13.93 -5.16
C MET A 1 23.23 -12.81 -5.75
N ILE A 2 23.34 -12.54 -7.06
CA ILE A 2 22.53 -11.53 -7.74
C ILE A 2 21.18 -12.18 -8.08
N SER A 3 20.08 -11.57 -7.66
CA SER A 3 18.73 -12.07 -7.97
C SER A 3 18.52 -12.15 -9.49
N PRO A 4 17.85 -13.19 -9.99
CA PRO A 4 17.56 -13.31 -11.42
C PRO A 4 16.61 -12.18 -11.87
N ILE A 5 16.72 -11.79 -13.12
CA ILE A 5 15.76 -10.86 -13.74
C ILE A 5 14.48 -11.64 -14.01
N ILE A 6 13.35 -11.08 -13.61
CA ILE A 6 12.02 -11.60 -13.90
C ILE A 6 11.46 -10.79 -15.08
N LYS A 7 11.01 -11.50 -16.11
CA LYS A 7 10.38 -10.97 -17.30
C LYS A 7 8.89 -11.33 -17.27
N ILE A 8 8.02 -10.34 -17.41
CA ILE A 8 6.55 -10.53 -17.35
C ILE A 8 5.93 -9.83 -18.56
N SER A 9 5.13 -10.57 -19.31
CA SER A 9 4.27 -9.97 -20.34
C SER A 9 2.98 -9.47 -19.71
N ILE A 10 2.60 -8.24 -20.02
CA ILE A 10 1.41 -7.55 -19.51
C ILE A 10 0.69 -6.82 -20.65
N SER A 11 -0.54 -6.38 -20.43
CA SER A 11 -1.24 -5.51 -21.37
C SER A 11 -0.74 -4.07 -21.29
N ASP A 12 -0.90 -3.31 -22.36
CA ASP A 12 -0.62 -1.87 -22.40
C ASP A 12 -1.39 -1.11 -21.31
N PHE A 13 -2.63 -1.52 -21.01
CA PHE A 13 -3.40 -0.94 -19.91
C PHE A 13 -2.69 -1.06 -18.56
N VAL A 14 -2.20 -2.24 -18.21
CA VAL A 14 -1.46 -2.48 -16.95
C VAL A 14 -0.18 -1.66 -16.93
N LEU A 15 0.56 -1.63 -18.05
CA LEU A 15 1.79 -0.85 -18.15
C LEU A 15 1.54 0.64 -17.89
N ARG A 16 0.52 1.23 -18.52
CA ARG A 16 0.16 2.64 -18.31
C ARG A 16 -0.22 2.96 -16.87
N ILE A 17 -0.97 2.07 -16.21
CA ILE A 17 -1.32 2.24 -14.79
C ILE A 17 -0.05 2.24 -13.93
N LEU A 18 0.86 1.29 -14.15
CA LEU A 18 2.11 1.21 -13.39
C LEU A 18 3.02 2.44 -13.61
N GLN A 19 3.10 2.93 -14.84
CA GLN A 19 3.86 4.14 -15.16
C GLN A 19 3.26 5.38 -14.47
N ASN A 20 1.95 5.57 -14.61
CA ASN A 20 1.22 6.68 -13.99
C ASN A 20 1.35 6.66 -12.46
N ASP A 21 1.23 5.49 -11.84
CA ASP A 21 1.39 5.35 -10.39
C ASP A 21 2.84 5.61 -9.96
N ALA A 22 3.84 5.15 -10.73
CA ALA A 22 5.24 5.46 -10.44
C ALA A 22 5.51 6.98 -10.47
N GLU A 23 4.92 7.70 -11.43
CA GLU A 23 4.99 9.16 -11.52
C GLU A 23 4.30 9.84 -10.34
N LYS A 24 3.04 9.52 -10.10
CA LYS A 24 2.24 10.12 -9.02
C LYS A 24 2.82 9.84 -7.63
N PHE A 25 3.35 8.65 -7.43
CA PHE A 25 3.97 8.26 -6.17
C PHE A 25 5.42 8.75 -6.03
N GLY A 26 5.93 9.51 -6.99
CA GLY A 26 7.29 10.02 -6.96
C GLY A 26 8.36 8.92 -6.98
N ILE A 27 8.04 7.74 -7.54
CA ILE A 27 8.97 6.62 -7.70
C ILE A 27 9.67 6.74 -9.05
N LEU A 28 10.60 7.69 -9.13
CA LEU A 28 11.25 8.08 -10.36
C LEU A 28 12.73 7.68 -10.37
N LYS A 29 13.29 7.55 -11.57
CA LYS A 29 14.72 7.52 -11.84
C LYS A 29 15.31 8.94 -11.75
N LYS A 30 16.63 9.05 -11.83
CA LYS A 30 17.33 10.35 -11.82
C LYS A 30 16.87 11.30 -12.95
N GLU A 31 16.46 10.76 -14.09
CA GLU A 31 15.98 11.49 -15.27
C GLU A 31 14.47 11.81 -15.21
N LYS A 32 13.86 11.64 -14.05
CA LYS A 32 12.41 11.81 -13.79
C LYS A 32 11.49 10.83 -14.54
N GLU A 33 12.05 9.78 -15.13
CA GLU A 33 11.25 8.70 -15.72
C GLU A 33 10.69 7.76 -14.64
N PRO A 34 9.54 7.09 -14.90
CA PRO A 34 8.99 6.06 -14.00
C PRO A 34 10.01 4.97 -13.67
N ASN A 35 10.18 4.67 -12.39
CA ASN A 35 11.06 3.59 -11.94
C ASN A 35 10.25 2.34 -11.64
N LEU A 36 9.84 1.61 -12.68
CA LEU A 36 9.03 0.40 -12.55
C LEU A 36 9.72 -0.67 -11.71
N ASN A 37 11.05 -0.82 -11.80
CA ASN A 37 11.78 -1.78 -10.97
C ASN A 37 11.59 -1.50 -9.47
N ARG A 38 11.67 -0.23 -9.06
CA ARG A 38 11.47 0.17 -7.66
C ARG A 38 10.00 0.02 -7.25
N LEU A 39 9.08 0.41 -8.14
CA LEU A 39 7.64 0.26 -7.89
C LEU A 39 7.27 -1.22 -7.69
N LEU A 40 7.66 -2.11 -8.60
CA LEU A 40 7.36 -3.53 -8.53
C LEU A 40 7.94 -4.21 -7.29
N ASN A 41 9.16 -3.83 -6.91
CA ASN A 41 9.77 -4.30 -5.66
C ASN A 41 8.98 -3.86 -4.41
N LYS A 42 8.25 -2.75 -4.47
CA LYS A 42 7.39 -2.30 -3.38
C LYS A 42 6.00 -2.96 -3.45
N LEU A 43 5.43 -3.05 -4.65
CA LEU A 43 4.05 -3.53 -4.86
C LEU A 43 3.88 -5.03 -4.67
N ILE A 44 4.74 -5.86 -5.27
CA ILE A 44 4.52 -7.30 -5.33
C ILE A 44 4.43 -7.94 -3.93
N PRO A 45 5.30 -7.61 -2.97
CA PRO A 45 5.16 -8.09 -1.60
C PRO A 45 3.84 -7.69 -0.94
N ASN A 46 3.45 -6.43 -1.09
CA ASN A 46 2.23 -5.91 -0.48
C ASN A 46 0.97 -6.51 -1.13
N LEU A 47 0.98 -6.71 -2.45
CA LEU A 47 -0.09 -7.40 -3.17
C LEU A 47 -0.24 -8.86 -2.73
N LEU A 48 0.87 -9.56 -2.57
CA LEU A 48 0.84 -10.93 -2.06
C LEU A 48 0.23 -10.99 -0.66
N TYR A 49 0.66 -10.09 0.24
CA TYR A 49 0.10 -9.99 1.58
C TYR A 49 -1.39 -9.65 1.55
N PHE A 50 -1.77 -8.64 0.79
CA PHE A 50 -3.16 -8.22 0.60
C PHE A 50 -4.05 -9.37 0.09
N ARG A 51 -3.56 -10.13 -0.90
CA ARG A 51 -4.28 -11.29 -1.45
C ARG A 51 -4.44 -12.40 -0.43
N LYS A 52 -3.40 -12.69 0.35
CA LYS A 52 -3.46 -13.69 1.44
C LYS A 52 -4.43 -13.29 2.54
N ALA A 53 -4.38 -12.04 3.00
CA ALA A 53 -5.29 -11.52 4.00
C ALA A 53 -6.75 -11.60 3.53
N ARG A 54 -7.01 -11.26 2.26
CA ARG A 54 -8.34 -11.36 1.66
C ARG A 54 -8.83 -12.81 1.54
N ARG A 55 -7.97 -13.74 1.15
CA ARG A 55 -8.30 -15.17 1.15
C ARG A 55 -8.67 -15.64 2.55
N TYR A 56 -7.85 -15.31 3.54
CA TYR A 56 -8.11 -15.66 4.92
C TYR A 56 -9.47 -15.14 5.41
N GLU A 57 -9.80 -13.89 5.11
CA GLU A 57 -11.06 -13.27 5.51
C GLU A 57 -12.26 -13.95 4.84
N ILE A 58 -12.17 -14.27 3.55
CA ILE A 58 -13.20 -15.02 2.84
C ILE A 58 -13.40 -16.40 3.48
N HIS A 59 -12.30 -17.09 3.82
CA HIS A 59 -12.39 -18.37 4.52
C HIS A 59 -13.04 -18.25 5.88
N ARG A 60 -12.69 -17.22 6.64
CA ARG A 60 -13.29 -16.94 7.94
C ARG A 60 -14.81 -16.78 7.83
N ILE A 61 -15.26 -15.91 6.91
CA ILE A 61 -16.69 -15.67 6.66
C ILE A 61 -17.40 -16.96 6.23
N LEU A 62 -16.84 -17.70 5.31
CA LEU A 62 -17.45 -18.95 4.85
C LEU A 62 -17.51 -20.02 5.94
N ASN A 63 -16.48 -20.13 6.76
CA ASN A 63 -16.49 -21.08 7.88
C ASN A 63 -17.49 -20.68 8.96
N GLU A 64 -17.69 -19.39 9.21
CA GLU A 64 -18.68 -18.90 10.18
C GLU A 64 -20.11 -19.12 9.68
N ASP A 65 -20.37 -18.86 8.39
CA ASP A 65 -21.72 -18.95 7.81
C ASP A 65 -22.10 -20.39 7.40
N PHE A 66 -21.11 -21.19 6.98
CA PHE A 66 -21.33 -22.56 6.48
C PHE A 66 -20.80 -23.66 7.43
N ALA A 67 -20.57 -23.32 8.67
CA ALA A 67 -19.97 -24.18 9.71
C ALA A 67 -20.58 -25.58 9.79
N ARG A 68 -20.41 -26.42 8.79
CA ARG A 68 -20.87 -27.78 9.00
C ARG A 68 -20.19 -28.92 8.25
N ASN A 69 -19.54 -28.89 7.14
CA ASN A 69 -19.20 -30.22 6.63
C ASN A 69 -18.04 -30.40 5.69
N ASP A 70 -17.21 -29.54 5.38
CA ASP A 70 -15.96 -29.86 4.66
C ASP A 70 -15.13 -28.59 4.43
N THR A 71 -14.37 -28.24 5.45
CA THR A 71 -13.52 -27.06 5.45
C THR A 71 -12.50 -27.09 4.29
N GLU A 72 -12.05 -28.27 3.90
CA GLU A 72 -11.05 -28.45 2.84
C GLU A 72 -11.66 -28.22 1.45
N ALA A 73 -12.85 -28.77 1.19
CA ALA A 73 -13.56 -28.56 -0.09
C ALA A 73 -14.02 -27.10 -0.26
N ILE A 74 -14.44 -26.44 0.82
CA ILE A 74 -14.78 -25.01 0.80
C ILE A 74 -13.49 -24.21 0.50
N TYR A 75 -12.38 -24.58 1.10
CA TYR A 75 -11.08 -23.96 0.88
C TYR A 75 -10.64 -24.04 -0.59
N GLU A 76 -10.71 -25.22 -1.18
CA GLU A 76 -10.39 -25.45 -2.60
C GLU A 76 -11.33 -24.68 -3.52
N CYS A 77 -12.65 -24.72 -3.24
CA CYS A 77 -13.65 -24.00 -4.03
C CYS A 77 -13.41 -22.49 -4.03
N VAL A 78 -13.19 -21.91 -2.85
CA VAL A 78 -12.92 -20.47 -2.71
C VAL A 78 -11.63 -20.05 -3.41
N ASN A 79 -10.55 -20.81 -3.25
CA ASN A 79 -9.31 -20.53 -3.96
C ASN A 79 -9.52 -20.59 -5.47
N THR A 80 -10.23 -21.61 -5.95
CA THR A 80 -10.54 -21.77 -7.38
C THR A 80 -11.37 -20.60 -7.89
N VAL A 81 -12.43 -20.19 -7.18
CA VAL A 81 -13.27 -19.06 -7.59
C VAL A 81 -12.50 -17.75 -7.57
N ILE A 82 -11.73 -17.50 -6.52
CA ILE A 82 -10.91 -16.27 -6.43
C ILE A 82 -9.92 -16.23 -7.59
N ASP A 83 -9.20 -17.31 -7.81
CA ASP A 83 -8.20 -17.37 -8.87
C ASP A 83 -8.86 -17.26 -10.26
N GLN A 84 -9.96 -17.95 -10.51
CA GLN A 84 -10.68 -17.83 -11.79
C GLN A 84 -11.20 -16.42 -12.04
N VAL A 85 -11.80 -15.75 -11.05
CA VAL A 85 -12.29 -14.37 -11.19
C VAL A 85 -11.17 -13.40 -11.53
N TYR A 86 -9.98 -13.59 -10.96
CA TYR A 86 -8.84 -12.70 -11.23
C TYR A 86 -8.09 -13.05 -12.52
N PHE A 87 -8.15 -14.29 -12.99
CA PHE A 87 -7.39 -14.76 -14.15
C PHE A 87 -8.20 -14.81 -15.45
N LEU A 88 -9.52 -15.03 -15.39
CA LEU A 88 -10.36 -15.07 -16.58
C LEU A 88 -10.20 -13.86 -17.50
N ASP A 89 -10.03 -12.68 -16.91
CA ASP A 89 -9.80 -11.46 -17.69
C ASP A 89 -8.34 -11.27 -18.15
N ALA A 90 -7.40 -11.97 -17.53
CA ALA A 90 -5.98 -11.89 -17.93
C ALA A 90 -5.71 -12.66 -19.22
N GLU A 91 -6.45 -13.74 -19.45
CA GLU A 91 -6.37 -14.52 -20.69
C GLU A 91 -7.00 -13.80 -21.89
N LEU A 92 -7.92 -12.85 -21.65
CA LEU A 92 -8.60 -12.08 -22.68
C LEU A 92 -7.87 -10.80 -23.09
N GLN A 93 -6.80 -10.40 -22.39
CA GLN A 93 -6.03 -9.21 -22.73
C GLN A 93 -4.87 -9.56 -23.65
N GLU A 94 -4.71 -8.79 -24.70
CA GLU A 94 -3.49 -8.84 -25.52
C GLU A 94 -2.29 -8.48 -24.65
N LEU A 95 -1.27 -9.35 -24.66
CA LEU A 95 -0.06 -9.20 -23.88
C LEU A 95 1.04 -8.60 -24.76
N ASP A 96 0.90 -7.32 -25.07
CA ASP A 96 1.72 -6.62 -26.06
C ASP A 96 3.00 -6.04 -25.47
N GLU A 97 3.06 -5.91 -24.14
CA GLU A 97 4.12 -5.22 -23.45
C GLU A 97 4.92 -6.18 -22.56
N GLU A 98 6.19 -5.88 -22.38
CA GLU A 98 7.09 -6.62 -21.52
C GLU A 98 7.71 -5.72 -20.46
N ILE A 99 7.61 -6.12 -19.20
CA ILE A 99 8.31 -5.48 -18.10
C ILE A 99 9.38 -6.41 -17.54
N TRP A 100 10.49 -5.80 -17.18
CA TRP A 100 11.64 -6.49 -16.63
C TRP A 100 11.97 -5.86 -15.28
N PHE A 101 12.07 -6.68 -14.24
CA PHE A 101 12.50 -6.20 -12.96
C PHE A 101 13.39 -7.21 -12.24
N ARG A 102 14.18 -6.71 -11.31
CA ARG A 102 15.05 -7.51 -10.47
C ARG A 102 14.59 -7.38 -9.02
N PRO A 103 14.17 -8.48 -8.38
CA PRO A 103 13.88 -8.48 -6.96
C PRO A 103 15.06 -7.98 -6.15
N SER A 104 14.81 -7.15 -5.15
CA SER A 104 15.85 -6.76 -4.21
C SER A 104 16.24 -7.95 -3.32
N THR A 105 17.46 -7.95 -2.81
CA THR A 105 17.95 -9.03 -1.95
C THR A 105 17.06 -9.26 -0.73
N LYS A 106 16.48 -8.18 -0.18
CA LYS A 106 15.56 -8.24 0.96
C LYS A 106 14.25 -8.96 0.65
N GLN A 107 13.86 -8.97 -0.62
CA GLN A 107 12.56 -9.51 -1.06
C GLN A 107 12.67 -10.89 -1.71
N ASN A 108 13.88 -11.44 -1.85
CA ASN A 108 14.06 -12.77 -2.45
C ASN A 108 13.24 -13.85 -1.75
N ALA A 109 13.10 -13.79 -0.42
CA ALA A 109 12.29 -14.74 0.33
C ALA A 109 10.82 -14.74 -0.14
N ILE A 110 10.24 -13.57 -0.40
CA ILE A 110 8.86 -13.41 -0.87
C ILE A 110 8.69 -14.00 -2.28
N PHE A 111 9.66 -13.74 -3.16
CA PHE A 111 9.61 -14.30 -4.52
C PHE A 111 9.84 -15.82 -4.55
N ASN A 112 10.60 -16.36 -3.59
CA ASN A 112 10.72 -17.80 -3.40
C ASN A 112 9.42 -18.38 -2.85
N GLU A 113 8.76 -17.71 -1.92
CA GLU A 113 7.45 -18.12 -1.40
C GLU A 113 6.39 -18.18 -2.51
N ILE A 114 6.36 -17.22 -3.44
CA ILE A 114 5.48 -17.30 -4.61
C ILE A 114 5.76 -18.58 -5.39
N GLU A 115 7.03 -18.91 -5.64
CA GLU A 115 7.42 -20.11 -6.40
C GLU A 115 7.15 -21.41 -5.66
N GLU A 116 7.35 -21.46 -4.34
CA GLU A 116 7.24 -22.67 -3.54
C GLU A 116 5.81 -22.98 -3.09
N SER A 117 5.00 -21.97 -2.87
CA SER A 117 3.64 -22.09 -2.31
C SER A 117 2.56 -21.73 -3.31
N GLU A 118 2.55 -20.47 -3.76
CA GLU A 118 1.41 -19.93 -4.51
C GLU A 118 1.27 -20.59 -5.90
N THR A 119 2.38 -20.84 -6.59
CA THR A 119 2.33 -21.51 -7.89
C THR A 119 1.85 -22.95 -7.79
N LYS A 120 2.15 -23.64 -6.68
CA LYS A 120 1.66 -25.01 -6.44
C LYS A 120 0.16 -25.06 -6.18
N ILE A 121 -0.36 -24.07 -5.45
CA ILE A 121 -1.79 -23.98 -5.15
C ILE A 121 -2.59 -23.65 -6.42
N THR A 122 -2.07 -22.73 -7.24
CA THR A 122 -2.79 -22.22 -8.41
C THR A 122 -2.51 -22.96 -9.70
N GLY A 123 -1.47 -23.82 -9.74
CA GLY A 123 -1.01 -24.50 -10.96
C GLY A 123 -0.34 -23.57 -11.99
N GLN A 124 -0.07 -22.31 -11.61
CA GLN A 124 0.48 -21.29 -12.49
C GLN A 124 1.99 -21.22 -12.40
N THR A 125 2.61 -20.66 -13.43
CA THR A 125 4.00 -20.24 -13.35
C THR A 125 4.15 -18.99 -12.48
N LYS A 126 5.33 -18.75 -11.95
CA LYS A 126 5.64 -17.53 -11.17
C LYS A 126 5.30 -16.24 -11.91
N THR A 127 5.58 -16.18 -13.20
CA THR A 127 5.30 -15.00 -14.02
C THR A 127 3.82 -14.80 -14.26
N GLU A 128 3.05 -15.86 -14.46
CA GLU A 128 1.58 -15.81 -14.56
C GLU A 128 0.96 -15.36 -13.25
N TYR A 129 1.41 -15.90 -12.13
CA TYR A 129 0.93 -15.49 -10.82
C TYR A 129 1.18 -14.00 -10.56
N ILE A 130 2.41 -13.51 -10.83
CA ILE A 130 2.73 -12.09 -10.66
C ILE A 130 1.92 -11.22 -11.63
N ARG A 131 1.73 -11.66 -12.88
CA ARG A 131 0.83 -10.99 -13.83
C ARG A 131 -0.57 -10.85 -13.26
N GLY A 132 -1.12 -11.90 -12.69
CA GLY A 132 -2.42 -11.88 -12.02
C GLY A 132 -2.51 -10.84 -10.89
N LEU A 133 -1.47 -10.72 -10.06
CA LEU A 133 -1.39 -9.66 -9.05
C LEU A 133 -1.40 -8.26 -9.65
N LEU A 134 -0.68 -8.03 -10.74
CA LEU A 134 -0.61 -6.72 -11.41
C LEU A 134 -1.92 -6.37 -12.12
N ASN A 135 -2.60 -7.36 -12.71
CA ASN A 135 -3.92 -7.17 -13.30
C ASN A 135 -4.96 -6.81 -12.22
N GLU A 136 -4.94 -7.47 -11.07
CA GLU A 136 -5.80 -7.13 -9.94
C GLU A 136 -5.53 -5.69 -9.46
N TYR A 137 -4.26 -5.35 -9.26
CA TYR A 137 -3.83 -4.03 -8.85
C TYR A 137 -4.32 -2.92 -9.79
N SER A 138 -4.19 -3.12 -11.09
CA SER A 138 -4.55 -2.12 -12.09
C SER A 138 -6.04 -1.77 -12.14
N ARG A 139 -6.91 -2.61 -11.58
CA ARG A 139 -8.37 -2.42 -11.51
C ARG A 139 -8.83 -1.64 -10.30
N PHE A 140 -7.98 -1.51 -9.28
CA PHE A 140 -8.34 -0.71 -8.12
C PHE A 140 -8.35 0.78 -8.46
N PRO A 141 -9.22 1.58 -7.81
CA PRO A 141 -9.14 3.03 -7.88
C PRO A 141 -7.80 3.52 -7.32
N GLN A 142 -7.37 4.70 -7.73
CA GLN A 142 -6.03 5.21 -7.43
C GLN A 142 -5.72 5.22 -5.92
N TYR A 143 -6.64 5.73 -5.10
CA TYR A 143 -6.45 5.78 -3.65
C TYR A 143 -6.20 4.38 -3.05
N LYS A 144 -6.86 3.34 -3.58
CA LYS A 144 -6.64 1.96 -3.14
C LYS A 144 -5.28 1.44 -3.60
N ARG A 145 -4.86 1.77 -4.81
CA ARG A 145 -3.53 1.43 -5.30
C ARG A 145 -2.42 2.09 -4.48
N GLU A 146 -2.65 3.34 -4.07
CA GLU A 146 -1.73 4.07 -3.18
C GLU A 146 -1.61 3.38 -1.82
N THR A 147 -2.74 2.98 -1.18
CA THR A 147 -2.67 2.25 0.11
C THR A 147 -1.91 0.94 -0.02
N ILE A 148 -2.07 0.20 -1.10
CA ILE A 148 -1.31 -1.04 -1.34
C ILE A 148 0.19 -0.72 -1.51
N ALA A 149 0.52 0.33 -2.28
CA ALA A 149 1.91 0.72 -2.49
C ALA A 149 2.60 1.20 -1.22
N PHE A 150 1.87 1.80 -0.29
CA PHE A 150 2.37 2.42 0.95
C PHE A 150 1.79 1.75 2.21
N ASP A 151 1.52 0.45 2.14
CA ASP A 151 0.90 -0.32 3.22
C ASP A 151 1.69 -0.23 4.54
N ASN A 152 3.00 -0.35 4.50
CA ASN A 152 3.84 -0.25 5.69
C ASN A 152 3.78 1.14 6.33
N GLU A 153 3.86 2.19 5.52
CA GLU A 153 3.81 3.58 5.97
C GLU A 153 2.44 3.92 6.57
N LEU A 154 1.38 3.42 5.95
CA LEU A 154 0.01 3.57 6.46
C LEU A 154 -0.20 2.78 7.76
N TYR A 155 0.34 1.57 7.86
CA TYR A 155 0.30 0.76 9.08
C TYR A 155 1.01 1.46 10.24
N ASP A 156 2.23 1.97 10.02
CA ASP A 156 2.96 2.72 11.04
C ASP A 156 2.16 3.93 11.52
N PHE A 157 1.55 4.67 10.58
CA PHE A 157 0.73 5.83 10.93
C PHE A 157 -0.52 5.45 11.72
N ALA A 158 -1.25 4.41 11.30
CA ALA A 158 -2.42 3.91 12.03
C ALA A 158 -2.06 3.48 13.46
N GLN A 159 -0.94 2.76 13.60
CA GLN A 159 -0.43 2.39 14.92
C GLN A 159 -0.03 3.61 15.77
N ALA A 160 0.48 4.68 15.15
CA ALA A 160 0.77 5.93 15.85
C ALA A 160 -0.51 6.57 16.40
N CYS A 161 -1.58 6.63 15.60
CA CYS A 161 -2.89 7.13 16.03
C CYS A 161 -3.43 6.33 17.24
N GLU A 162 -3.42 5.00 17.16
CA GLU A 162 -3.95 4.14 18.21
C GLU A 162 -3.16 4.18 19.52
N THR A 163 -1.84 4.30 19.41
CA THR A 163 -0.95 4.17 20.58
C THR A 163 -0.44 5.50 21.12
N SER A 164 -0.77 6.61 20.48
CA SER A 164 -0.25 7.96 20.76
C SER A 164 1.29 8.03 20.72
N ARG A 165 1.92 7.16 19.94
CA ARG A 165 3.35 7.19 19.67
C ARG A 165 3.66 8.25 18.62
N ILE A 166 4.89 8.79 18.70
CA ILE A 166 5.35 9.73 17.69
C ILE A 166 5.64 8.96 16.39
N PHE A 167 4.99 9.38 15.33
CA PHE A 167 5.27 8.92 13.97
C PHE A 167 6.46 9.71 13.43
N HIS A 168 7.48 8.98 13.01
CA HIS A 168 8.64 9.55 12.33
C HIS A 168 8.64 9.15 10.87
N ALA A 169 8.87 10.11 9.99
CA ALA A 169 8.96 9.85 8.56
C ALA A 169 9.89 10.83 7.85
N THR A 170 10.27 10.48 6.63
CA THR A 170 10.91 11.37 5.70
C THR A 170 9.89 11.82 4.66
N VAL A 171 9.67 13.15 4.54
CA VAL A 171 8.77 13.78 3.57
C VAL A 171 9.60 14.75 2.72
N ASN A 172 9.61 14.55 1.40
CA ASN A 172 10.41 15.37 0.47
C ASN A 172 11.89 15.51 0.88
N GLY A 173 12.48 14.44 1.42
CA GLY A 173 13.87 14.39 1.87
C GLY A 173 14.13 15.08 3.22
N LYS A 174 13.11 15.57 3.90
CA LYS A 174 13.19 16.14 5.24
C LYS A 174 12.62 15.18 6.27
N SER A 175 13.29 15.06 7.41
CA SER A 175 12.81 14.27 8.53
C SER A 175 11.75 15.07 9.30
N ILE A 176 10.63 14.44 9.59
CA ILE A 176 9.55 15.00 10.40
C ILE A 176 9.25 14.09 11.59
N ARG A 177 8.71 14.67 12.64
CA ARG A 177 8.13 13.96 13.77
C ARG A 177 6.71 14.48 13.97
N MET A 178 5.74 13.57 13.90
CA MET A 178 4.33 13.93 13.90
C MET A 178 3.61 13.22 15.05
N PHE A 179 2.77 13.96 15.75
CA PHE A 179 1.65 13.37 16.47
C PHE A 179 0.57 13.04 15.45
N ALA A 180 0.34 11.74 15.22
CA ALA A 180 -0.63 11.23 14.27
C ALA A 180 -2.04 11.34 14.87
N PHE A 181 -2.94 11.98 14.14
CA PHE A 181 -4.31 12.21 14.60
C PHE A 181 -5.33 11.35 13.85
N HIS A 182 -5.39 11.51 12.54
CA HIS A 182 -6.35 10.80 11.70
C HIS A 182 -5.82 10.60 10.28
N TYR A 183 -6.40 9.65 9.53
CA TYR A 183 -6.13 9.54 8.10
C TYR A 183 -7.42 9.65 7.29
N VAL A 184 -7.32 10.25 6.11
CA VAL A 184 -8.39 10.39 5.15
C VAL A 184 -8.14 9.47 3.99
N TYR A 185 -9.10 8.63 3.70
CA TYR A 185 -8.99 7.58 2.70
C TYR A 185 -9.75 7.98 1.43
N GLY A 186 -9.02 8.18 0.33
CA GLY A 186 -9.61 8.47 -0.97
C GLY A 186 -10.35 9.79 -1.01
N PHE A 187 -9.69 10.89 -0.60
CA PHE A 187 -10.30 12.22 -0.64
C PHE A 187 -10.96 12.50 -1.98
N THR A 188 -12.19 13.00 -1.95
CA THR A 188 -13.13 13.00 -3.08
C THR A 188 -12.63 13.77 -4.31
N TYR A 189 -11.86 14.85 -4.11
CA TYR A 189 -11.44 15.72 -5.21
C TYR A 189 -10.26 15.18 -6.03
N ASP A 190 -9.29 14.53 -5.38
CA ASP A 190 -8.04 14.11 -6.03
C ASP A 190 -7.72 12.64 -5.86
N GLN A 191 -8.58 11.88 -5.16
CA GLN A 191 -8.40 10.47 -4.82
C GLN A 191 -7.08 10.19 -4.09
N THR A 192 -6.57 11.16 -3.33
CA THR A 192 -5.36 11.06 -2.53
C THR A 192 -5.70 10.62 -1.11
N ASN A 193 -4.80 9.87 -0.49
CA ASN A 193 -4.90 9.54 0.93
C ASN A 193 -4.06 10.54 1.72
N TYR A 194 -4.64 11.12 2.78
CA TYR A 194 -3.97 12.10 3.61
C TYR A 194 -3.77 11.60 5.04
N LEU A 195 -2.61 11.87 5.59
CA LEU A 195 -2.24 11.62 6.98
C LEU A 195 -2.26 12.94 7.73
N ILE A 196 -3.18 13.09 8.67
CA ILE A 196 -3.43 14.33 9.41
C ILE A 196 -2.75 14.27 10.78
N GLY A 197 -2.08 15.32 11.16
CA GLY A 197 -1.46 15.41 12.47
C GLY A 197 -0.76 16.74 12.74
N TYR A 198 -0.07 16.77 13.88
CA TYR A 198 0.78 17.88 14.28
C TYR A 198 2.25 17.56 14.02
N ASP A 199 2.85 18.26 13.08
CA ASP A 199 4.30 18.17 12.82
C ASP A 199 5.06 18.95 13.90
N MET A 200 5.58 18.20 14.85
CA MET A 200 6.35 18.75 15.98
C MET A 200 7.69 19.37 15.54
N THR A 201 8.18 19.03 14.34
CA THR A 201 9.44 19.56 13.81
C THR A 201 9.26 20.98 13.27
N ASN A 202 8.17 21.19 12.52
CA ASN A 202 7.85 22.46 11.88
C ASN A 202 6.82 23.29 12.68
N LYS A 203 6.26 22.73 13.75
CA LYS A 203 5.23 23.33 14.61
C LYS A 203 3.98 23.73 13.80
N VAL A 204 3.45 22.79 13.04
CA VAL A 204 2.27 23.02 12.21
C VAL A 204 1.28 21.86 12.30
N ILE A 205 -0.01 22.18 12.26
CA ILE A 205 -1.07 21.22 11.98
C ILE A 205 -1.21 21.12 10.47
N GLY A 206 -1.30 19.93 9.94
CA GLY A 206 -1.43 19.75 8.50
C GLY A 206 -1.70 18.31 8.09
N ALA A 207 -1.90 18.15 6.79
CA ALA A 207 -2.08 16.86 6.15
C ALA A 207 -0.91 16.58 5.19
N ILE A 208 -0.47 15.31 5.15
CA ILE A 208 0.61 14.87 4.28
C ILE A 208 0.04 13.81 3.36
N PRO A 209 0.15 13.96 2.02
CA PRO A 209 -0.19 12.89 1.09
C PRO A 209 0.61 11.62 1.40
N LEU A 210 -0.06 10.47 1.47
CA LEU A 210 0.57 9.19 1.81
C LEU A 210 1.74 8.87 0.87
N CYS A 211 1.59 9.14 -0.42
CA CYS A 211 2.64 8.90 -1.41
C CYS A 211 3.91 9.76 -1.23
N MET A 212 3.89 10.79 -0.41
CA MET A 212 5.08 11.59 -0.10
C MET A 212 5.94 11.01 1.03
N ILE A 213 5.41 10.04 1.76
CA ILE A 213 6.11 9.45 2.91
C ILE A 213 7.19 8.48 2.44
N ARG A 214 8.33 8.54 3.10
CA ARG A 214 9.46 7.61 2.93
C ARG A 214 10.01 7.25 4.29
N ASP A 215 10.46 6.01 4.44
CA ASP A 215 11.21 5.55 5.62
C ASP A 215 10.51 5.87 6.96
N SER A 216 9.24 5.45 7.10
CA SER A 216 8.48 5.63 8.34
C SER A 216 8.88 4.64 9.44
N TYR A 217 8.73 5.07 10.68
CA TYR A 217 8.81 4.21 11.86
C TYR A 217 8.17 4.87 13.09
N LEU A 218 7.83 4.06 14.08
CA LEU A 218 7.30 4.52 15.35
C LEU A 218 8.43 4.76 16.36
N VAL A 219 8.38 5.92 17.00
CA VAL A 219 9.23 6.19 18.17
C VAL A 219 8.55 5.61 19.40
N GLU A 220 9.31 4.97 20.30
CA GLU A 220 8.74 4.39 21.53
C GLU A 220 8.08 5.43 22.45
N ARG A 221 8.55 6.69 22.37
CA ARG A 221 8.04 7.80 23.17
C ARG A 221 6.59 8.12 22.76
N LYS A 222 5.69 8.16 23.76
CA LYS A 222 4.35 8.66 23.62
C LYS A 222 4.33 10.19 23.71
N TYR A 223 3.43 10.79 22.94
CA TYR A 223 3.12 12.20 23.02
C TYR A 223 1.71 12.37 23.64
N LYS A 224 1.56 13.31 24.56
CA LYS A 224 0.28 13.66 25.17
C LYS A 224 -0.10 15.06 24.67
N PRO A 225 -1.01 15.17 23.70
CA PRO A 225 -1.44 16.46 23.18
C PRO A 225 -2.24 17.25 24.23
N SER A 226 -2.25 18.57 24.12
CA SER A 226 -3.17 19.41 24.85
C SER A 226 -4.62 19.25 24.32
N GLU A 227 -5.61 19.63 25.13
CA GLU A 227 -7.01 19.63 24.68
C GLU A 227 -7.20 20.58 23.50
N GLU A 228 -6.60 21.77 23.56
CA GLU A 228 -6.60 22.75 22.49
C GLU A 228 -6.04 22.18 21.16
N LEU A 229 -4.93 21.44 21.21
CA LEU A 229 -4.38 20.83 20.00
C LEU A 229 -5.33 19.78 19.40
N ILE A 230 -6.01 19.02 20.25
CA ILE A 230 -7.01 18.03 19.78
C ILE A 230 -8.20 18.73 19.11
N GLU A 231 -8.71 19.81 19.69
CA GLU A 231 -9.81 20.60 19.14
C GLU A 231 -9.43 21.19 17.77
N LEU A 232 -8.24 21.77 17.64
CA LEU A 232 -7.74 22.31 16.38
C LEU A 232 -7.52 21.24 15.31
N LEU A 233 -7.03 20.06 15.68
CA LEU A 233 -6.89 18.92 14.77
C LEU A 233 -8.25 18.40 14.29
N GLN A 234 -9.24 18.39 15.17
CA GLN A 234 -10.60 17.98 14.83
C GLN A 234 -11.25 19.00 13.86
N GLU A 235 -11.13 20.30 14.15
CA GLU A 235 -11.59 21.37 13.26
C GLU A 235 -10.91 21.29 11.89
N TYR A 236 -9.57 21.08 11.86
CA TYR A 236 -8.83 20.91 10.61
C TYR A 236 -9.32 19.72 9.80
N TYR A 237 -9.59 18.59 10.45
CA TYR A 237 -10.14 17.40 9.81
C TYR A 237 -11.54 17.65 9.22
N GLU A 238 -12.42 18.33 9.95
CA GLU A 238 -13.81 18.62 9.53
C GLU A 238 -13.90 19.65 8.41
N ASN A 239 -12.95 20.60 8.34
CA ASN A 239 -12.90 21.61 7.29
C ASN A 239 -12.43 21.10 5.93
N GLU A 240 -11.81 19.90 5.87
CA GLU A 240 -11.33 19.24 4.64
C GLU A 240 -10.36 20.09 3.78
N GLU A 241 -9.66 21.05 4.38
CA GLU A 241 -8.72 21.94 3.68
C GLU A 241 -7.27 21.40 3.75
N TYR A 242 -7.04 20.18 3.23
CA TYR A 242 -5.79 19.43 3.41
C TYR A 242 -4.57 19.95 2.63
N ASP A 243 -4.74 20.96 1.81
CA ASP A 243 -3.69 21.72 1.15
C ASP A 243 -3.12 22.87 2.02
N LYS A 244 -3.79 23.20 3.11
CA LYS A 244 -3.37 24.24 4.04
C LYS A 244 -2.57 23.67 5.21
N VAL A 245 -1.76 24.51 5.83
CA VAL A 245 -1.08 24.25 7.09
C VAL A 245 -1.41 25.35 8.08
N ILE A 246 -1.64 24.98 9.34
CA ILE A 246 -1.95 25.91 10.43
C ILE A 246 -0.75 25.95 11.38
N PRO A 247 -0.06 27.09 11.53
CA PRO A 247 0.98 27.23 12.54
C PRO A 247 0.39 27.03 13.96
N TYR A 248 1.08 26.22 14.76
CA TYR A 248 0.69 25.98 16.14
C TYR A 248 1.94 25.86 17.02
N GLU A 249 2.04 26.71 18.01
CA GLU A 249 3.09 26.61 19.05
C GLU A 249 2.46 26.15 20.35
N GLU A 250 2.81 24.92 20.75
CA GLU A 250 2.38 24.41 22.04
C GLU A 250 3.10 25.19 23.17
N GLU A 251 2.34 25.81 24.06
CA GLU A 251 2.91 26.40 25.25
C GLU A 251 3.56 25.28 26.10
N MET A 252 4.88 25.36 26.28
CA MET A 252 5.59 24.39 27.11
C MET A 252 5.09 24.53 28.56
N GLN A 253 4.30 23.55 28.99
CA GLN A 253 3.96 23.33 30.39
C GLN A 253 5.07 22.65 31.16
#